data_a834a2ea586bbd71a63c0d10e36de586
#
_entry.id   a834a2ea586bbd71a63c0d10e36de586
#
_cell.length_a   1.000
_cell.length_b   1.000
_cell.length_c   1.000
_cell.angle_alpha   90.00
_cell.angle_beta   90.00
_cell.angle_gamma   90.00
#
_symmetry.space_group_name_H-M   'P 1'
#
loop_
_entity.id
_entity.type
_entity.pdbx_description
1 polymer ?
#
loop_
_entity_poly.entity_id
_entity_poly.type
_entity_poly.pdbx_seq_one_letter_code
_entity_poly.pdbx_strand_id
1 'polypeptide(L)'
;MDPLEETVAKRALDAVDERRVMDTAVRLCTAASPTCSAGPAADALAAIFQEDGFAVERPVAEWPASPAVAVRFSHGKPARTIQFNGHLDTVHLPFLPPQVKNGFLVSSGAADMKGGLAAAVEAIRAVRAAGAEVGVLLTAHDHHEAPWGDGRQLRALIREGYVGDGVLLPEYLADRLGIAGRGLSIFRVRVRREGEPVHEVLRPAGQPDVVGAGCEVVRRLKELNSALALKRHPVAGTASTFVGMFHAGEIFNQSPTECRIEGTRRWLPGESGEAAREQLRALLGEVARETGTQIDCEVSTPGDAFELDPTGSLPRAFQRAHRAAVGYELPTGLKPFLDDGNNFYSLAGIPAVTHGPDAKGAHTLEERVPISELVRVAKVYALTAIAFCAP
;
A
#
# COMPACT_ATOMS: atom_id res chain seq x y z
N MET A 1 -7.89 11.92 -30.12
CA MET A 1 -6.78 10.97 -30.38
C MET A 1 -6.43 11.09 -31.85
N ASP A 2 -5.15 11.19 -32.18
CA ASP A 2 -4.67 11.09 -33.55
C ASP A 2 -5.05 9.69 -34.11
N PRO A 3 -5.41 9.53 -35.42
CA PRO A 3 -5.68 8.23 -36.03
C PRO A 3 -4.58 7.18 -35.84
N LEU A 4 -3.32 7.60 -35.76
CA LEU A 4 -2.18 6.72 -35.43
C LEU A 4 -2.24 6.22 -34.00
N GLU A 5 -2.52 7.08 -33.04
CA GLU A 5 -2.72 6.69 -31.62
C GLU A 5 -3.90 5.73 -31.48
N GLU A 6 -4.99 5.94 -32.19
CA GLU A 6 -6.16 5.07 -32.17
C GLU A 6 -5.84 3.66 -32.70
N THR A 7 -5.02 3.58 -33.75
CA THR A 7 -4.56 2.30 -34.32
C THR A 7 -3.62 1.55 -33.35
N VAL A 8 -2.71 2.25 -32.67
CA VAL A 8 -1.81 1.66 -31.66
C VAL A 8 -2.59 1.19 -30.45
N ALA A 9 -3.52 2.02 -29.96
CA ALA A 9 -4.39 1.68 -28.82
C ALA A 9 -5.21 0.41 -29.11
N LYS A 10 -5.79 0.30 -30.32
CA LYS A 10 -6.52 -0.91 -30.73
C LYS A 10 -5.61 -2.14 -30.75
N ARG A 11 -4.42 -2.04 -31.35
CA ARG A 11 -3.46 -3.15 -31.36
C ARG A 11 -3.06 -3.58 -29.94
N ALA A 12 -2.89 -2.63 -29.02
CA ALA A 12 -2.58 -2.94 -27.64
C ALA A 12 -3.74 -3.68 -26.95
N LEU A 13 -4.98 -3.24 -27.17
CA LEU A 13 -6.17 -3.94 -26.63
C LEU A 13 -6.31 -5.37 -27.19
N ASP A 14 -6.08 -5.55 -28.50
CA ASP A 14 -6.15 -6.85 -29.18
C ASP A 14 -5.02 -7.80 -28.75
N ALA A 15 -3.89 -7.24 -28.29
CA ALA A 15 -2.72 -8.00 -27.83
C ALA A 15 -2.86 -8.51 -26.38
N VAL A 16 -3.83 -8.03 -25.59
CA VAL A 16 -4.08 -8.54 -24.22
C VAL A 16 -4.64 -9.95 -24.30
N ASP A 17 -3.94 -10.91 -23.68
CA ASP A 17 -4.30 -12.34 -23.71
C ASP A 17 -4.68 -12.83 -22.31
N GLU A 18 -5.92 -13.33 -22.16
CA GLU A 18 -6.46 -13.82 -20.90
C GLU A 18 -5.66 -14.99 -20.33
N ARG A 19 -5.18 -15.91 -21.18
CA ARG A 19 -4.42 -17.09 -20.70
C ARG A 19 -3.08 -16.67 -20.14
N ARG A 20 -2.38 -15.73 -20.81
CA ARG A 20 -1.10 -15.21 -20.31
C ARG A 20 -1.26 -14.46 -19.00
N VAL A 21 -2.31 -13.62 -18.86
CA VAL A 21 -2.62 -12.93 -17.58
C VAL A 21 -2.83 -13.95 -16.47
N MET A 22 -3.68 -14.96 -16.73
CA MET A 22 -3.99 -16.01 -15.77
C MET A 22 -2.73 -16.82 -15.40
N ASP A 23 -1.95 -17.26 -16.39
CA ASP A 23 -0.70 -17.99 -16.15
C ASP A 23 0.29 -17.19 -15.31
N THR A 24 0.45 -15.92 -15.62
CA THR A 24 1.31 -15.00 -14.84
C THR A 24 0.81 -14.91 -13.40
N ALA A 25 -0.49 -14.68 -13.18
CA ALA A 25 -1.07 -14.59 -11.84
C ALA A 25 -0.91 -15.90 -11.05
N VAL A 26 -1.17 -17.05 -11.67
CA VAL A 26 -0.97 -18.36 -11.05
C VAL A 26 0.50 -18.57 -10.66
N ARG A 27 1.44 -18.28 -11.56
CA ARG A 27 2.88 -18.42 -11.27
C ARG A 27 3.33 -17.55 -10.10
N LEU A 28 2.88 -16.29 -10.04
CA LEU A 28 3.19 -15.39 -8.93
C LEU A 28 2.59 -15.87 -7.61
N CYS A 29 1.39 -16.45 -7.65
CA CYS A 29 0.70 -16.97 -6.47
C CYS A 29 1.17 -18.36 -6.05
N THR A 30 1.93 -19.09 -6.88
CA THR A 30 2.43 -20.44 -6.53
C THR A 30 3.49 -20.41 -5.44
N ALA A 31 4.27 -19.35 -5.36
CA ALA A 31 5.26 -19.16 -4.32
C ALA A 31 4.64 -18.54 -3.07
N ALA A 32 4.73 -19.24 -1.94
CA ALA A 32 4.44 -18.64 -0.64
C ALA A 32 5.43 -17.49 -0.41
N SER A 33 4.91 -16.33 -0.05
CA SER A 33 5.70 -15.10 0.07
C SER A 33 5.27 -14.26 1.27
N PRO A 34 5.29 -14.80 2.50
CA PRO A 34 4.98 -13.97 3.66
C PRO A 34 5.98 -12.83 3.74
N THR A 35 5.53 -11.69 4.24
CA THR A 35 6.36 -10.46 4.40
C THR A 35 7.71 -10.78 5.01
N CYS A 36 8.77 -10.17 4.50
CA CYS A 36 10.18 -10.46 4.77
C CYS A 36 10.72 -11.74 4.10
N SER A 37 9.91 -12.46 3.31
CA SER A 37 10.28 -13.72 2.65
C SER A 37 9.70 -13.84 1.23
N ALA A 38 9.50 -12.72 0.52
CA ALA A 38 8.93 -12.71 -0.82
C ALA A 38 9.92 -13.11 -1.94
N GLY A 39 11.16 -13.49 -1.62
CA GLY A 39 12.18 -13.88 -2.59
C GLY A 39 11.70 -14.85 -3.66
N PRO A 40 11.03 -15.98 -3.33
CA PRO A 40 10.51 -16.91 -4.33
C PRO A 40 9.51 -16.30 -5.31
N ALA A 41 8.66 -15.37 -4.87
CA ALA A 41 7.74 -14.64 -5.75
C ALA A 41 8.48 -13.62 -6.63
N ALA A 42 9.53 -12.97 -6.10
CA ALA A 42 10.40 -12.09 -6.85
C ALA A 42 11.18 -12.86 -7.93
N ASP A 43 11.66 -14.06 -7.63
CA ASP A 43 12.33 -14.92 -8.61
C ASP A 43 11.36 -15.37 -9.71
N ALA A 44 10.12 -15.71 -9.36
CA ALA A 44 9.08 -16.05 -10.34
C ALA A 44 8.78 -14.87 -11.27
N LEU A 45 8.65 -13.64 -10.75
CA LEU A 45 8.41 -12.45 -11.55
C LEU A 45 9.60 -12.16 -12.47
N ALA A 46 10.83 -12.26 -11.95
CA ALA A 46 12.04 -12.09 -12.73
C ALA A 46 12.12 -13.09 -13.90
N ALA A 47 11.84 -14.37 -13.63
CA ALA A 47 11.83 -15.42 -14.66
C ALA A 47 10.77 -15.15 -15.74
N ILE A 48 9.57 -14.71 -15.39
CA ILE A 48 8.51 -14.33 -16.32
C ILE A 48 9.00 -13.25 -17.29
N PHE A 49 9.62 -12.19 -16.80
CA PHE A 49 10.14 -11.13 -17.67
C PHE A 49 11.34 -11.56 -18.52
N GLN A 50 12.22 -12.42 -17.99
CA GLN A 50 13.34 -12.97 -18.73
C GLN A 50 12.87 -13.89 -19.89
N GLU A 51 11.87 -14.74 -19.65
CA GLU A 51 11.22 -15.57 -20.68
C GLU A 51 10.59 -14.72 -21.79
N ASP A 52 10.03 -13.57 -21.42
CA ASP A 52 9.51 -12.57 -22.36
C ASP A 52 10.60 -11.76 -23.08
N GLY A 53 11.89 -11.98 -22.76
CA GLY A 53 13.03 -11.30 -23.36
C GLY A 53 13.26 -9.87 -22.86
N PHE A 54 12.81 -9.54 -21.63
CA PHE A 54 13.16 -8.28 -20.99
C PHE A 54 14.45 -8.41 -20.15
N ALA A 55 15.21 -7.33 -20.08
CA ALA A 55 16.30 -7.21 -19.09
C ALA A 55 15.69 -6.98 -17.70
N VAL A 56 16.16 -7.75 -16.73
CA VAL A 56 15.69 -7.70 -15.36
C VAL A 56 16.81 -7.29 -14.42
N GLU A 57 16.60 -6.24 -13.66
CA GLU A 57 17.46 -5.81 -12.57
C GLU A 57 16.94 -6.40 -11.24
N ARG A 58 17.86 -6.71 -10.32
CA ARG A 58 17.56 -7.25 -8.99
C ARG A 58 18.19 -6.36 -7.90
N PRO A 59 17.66 -5.11 -7.71
CA PRO A 59 18.18 -4.23 -6.68
C PRO A 59 17.97 -4.81 -5.29
N VAL A 60 19.02 -4.74 -4.47
CA VAL A 60 18.97 -5.21 -3.07
C VAL A 60 18.03 -4.35 -2.25
N ALA A 61 18.10 -3.02 -2.44
CA ALA A 61 17.20 -2.06 -1.82
C ALA A 61 17.00 -2.33 -0.31
N GLU A 62 18.10 -2.38 0.45
CA GLU A 62 18.16 -2.66 1.89
C GLU A 62 17.66 -4.06 2.33
N TRP A 63 17.31 -4.97 1.39
CA TRP A 63 16.83 -6.30 1.74
C TRP A 63 17.48 -7.41 0.91
N PRO A 64 18.70 -7.86 1.26
CA PRO A 64 19.44 -8.85 0.47
C PRO A 64 18.81 -10.25 0.45
N ALA A 65 17.97 -10.59 1.44
CA ALA A 65 17.29 -11.88 1.49
C ALA A 65 16.21 -12.05 0.41
N SER A 66 15.66 -10.94 -0.07
CA SER A 66 14.66 -10.90 -1.13
C SER A 66 14.88 -9.66 -2.01
N PRO A 67 15.91 -9.66 -2.90
CA PRO A 67 16.15 -8.53 -3.80
C PRO A 67 14.88 -8.23 -4.62
N ALA A 68 14.57 -6.94 -4.75
CA ALA A 68 13.42 -6.49 -5.54
C ALA A 68 13.58 -6.84 -7.03
N VAL A 69 12.54 -6.65 -7.79
CA VAL A 69 12.55 -6.80 -9.25
C VAL A 69 12.34 -5.43 -9.88
N ALA A 70 13.19 -5.05 -10.83
CA ALA A 70 12.99 -3.88 -11.66
C ALA A 70 13.17 -4.22 -13.14
N VAL A 71 12.25 -3.73 -13.96
CA VAL A 71 12.26 -3.92 -15.42
C VAL A 71 12.03 -2.58 -16.10
N ARG A 72 12.95 -2.20 -16.98
CA ARG A 72 12.85 -1.00 -17.80
C ARG A 72 12.61 -1.38 -19.26
N PHE A 73 11.64 -0.74 -19.87
CA PHE A 73 11.34 -0.90 -21.29
C PHE A 73 11.07 0.49 -21.89
N SER A 74 11.68 0.79 -23.03
CA SER A 74 11.39 2.01 -23.76
C SER A 74 11.36 1.70 -25.27
N HIS A 75 10.39 2.28 -25.95
CA HIS A 75 10.26 2.21 -27.40
C HIS A 75 9.88 3.58 -27.96
N GLY A 76 10.53 3.96 -29.07
CA GLY A 76 10.36 5.30 -29.64
C GLY A 76 11.06 6.38 -28.83
N LYS A 77 10.42 7.54 -28.73
CA LYS A 77 10.89 8.71 -27.96
C LYS A 77 9.78 9.21 -27.01
N PRO A 78 9.43 8.42 -26.00
CA PRO A 78 8.35 8.78 -25.10
C PRO A 78 8.68 10.07 -24.35
N ALA A 79 7.66 10.91 -24.13
CA ALA A 79 7.82 12.15 -23.36
C ALA A 79 7.94 11.87 -21.85
N ARG A 80 7.41 10.72 -21.39
CA ARG A 80 7.37 10.33 -19.98
C ARG A 80 7.54 8.82 -19.82
N THR A 81 7.93 8.43 -18.61
CA THR A 81 7.97 7.02 -18.17
C THR A 81 6.85 6.78 -17.17
N ILE A 82 5.95 5.84 -17.48
CA ILE A 82 5.00 5.33 -16.49
C ILE A 82 5.66 4.23 -15.66
N GLN A 83 5.42 4.24 -14.35
CA GLN A 83 5.85 3.16 -13.48
C GLN A 83 4.66 2.33 -13.00
N PHE A 84 4.77 1.01 -13.10
CA PHE A 84 3.93 0.06 -12.36
C PHE A 84 4.72 -0.38 -11.14
N ASN A 85 4.16 -0.14 -9.95
CA ASN A 85 4.82 -0.56 -8.71
C ASN A 85 3.87 -1.42 -7.88
N GLY A 86 4.39 -2.51 -7.32
CA GLY A 86 3.62 -3.35 -6.43
C GLY A 86 4.48 -4.18 -5.50
N HIS A 87 3.83 -4.76 -4.48
CA HIS A 87 4.49 -5.67 -3.57
C HIS A 87 4.22 -7.14 -3.95
N LEU A 88 5.12 -8.01 -3.51
CA LEU A 88 5.07 -9.44 -3.75
C LEU A 88 4.79 -10.23 -2.46
N ASP A 89 4.95 -9.56 -1.32
CA ASP A 89 4.69 -10.16 -0.02
C ASP A 89 3.19 -10.21 0.29
N THR A 90 2.87 -11.10 1.22
CA THR A 90 1.50 -11.33 1.71
C THR A 90 1.49 -11.34 3.23
N VAL A 91 0.35 -11.05 3.82
CA VAL A 91 0.13 -11.19 5.27
C VAL A 91 0.45 -12.59 5.77
N HIS A 92 0.85 -12.71 7.05
CA HIS A 92 1.25 -13.99 7.67
C HIS A 92 0.04 -14.86 8.05
N LEU A 93 -0.79 -15.17 7.06
CA LEU A 93 -1.83 -16.19 7.17
C LEU A 93 -1.35 -17.54 6.62
N PRO A 94 -2.03 -18.65 6.93
CA PRO A 94 -1.77 -19.92 6.26
C PRO A 94 -1.80 -19.76 4.74
N PHE A 95 -0.76 -20.28 4.08
CA PHE A 95 -0.65 -20.14 2.63
C PHE A 95 -1.78 -20.90 1.91
N LEU A 96 -2.48 -20.19 1.05
CA LEU A 96 -3.50 -20.73 0.17
C LEU A 96 -2.92 -20.89 -1.25
N PRO A 97 -2.64 -22.14 -1.70
CA PRO A 97 -2.13 -22.38 -3.04
C PRO A 97 -3.11 -21.93 -4.12
N PRO A 98 -2.64 -21.51 -5.31
CA PRO A 98 -3.50 -21.02 -6.37
C PRO A 98 -4.44 -22.10 -6.90
N GLN A 99 -5.72 -21.74 -7.02
CA GLN A 99 -6.76 -22.55 -7.63
C GLN A 99 -7.58 -21.68 -8.58
N VAL A 100 -7.76 -22.14 -9.82
CA VAL A 100 -8.68 -21.53 -10.77
C VAL A 100 -10.02 -22.27 -10.67
N LYS A 101 -11.06 -21.57 -10.20
CA LYS A 101 -12.39 -22.16 -9.99
C LYS A 101 -13.47 -21.13 -10.31
N ASN A 102 -14.44 -21.55 -11.14
CA ASN A 102 -15.61 -20.73 -11.50
C ASN A 102 -15.26 -19.32 -12.01
N GLY A 103 -14.20 -19.17 -12.80
CA GLY A 103 -13.76 -17.87 -13.34
C GLY A 103 -12.98 -17.00 -12.35
N PHE A 104 -12.62 -17.52 -11.18
CA PHE A 104 -11.79 -16.86 -10.18
C PHE A 104 -10.44 -17.54 -10.01
N LEU A 105 -9.41 -16.75 -9.78
CA LEU A 105 -8.18 -17.20 -9.14
C LEU A 105 -8.35 -17.01 -7.62
N VAL A 106 -8.23 -18.10 -6.87
CA VAL A 106 -8.29 -18.13 -5.40
C VAL A 106 -6.89 -18.47 -4.89
N SER A 107 -6.26 -17.60 -4.14
CA SER A 107 -4.89 -17.80 -3.60
C SER A 107 -4.50 -16.69 -2.65
N SER A 108 -3.51 -16.94 -1.79
CA SER A 108 -2.82 -15.86 -1.08
C SER A 108 -2.15 -14.90 -2.07
N GLY A 109 -2.43 -13.60 -1.94
CA GLY A 109 -1.93 -12.55 -2.82
C GLY A 109 -2.68 -12.41 -4.15
N ALA A 110 -3.77 -13.16 -4.38
CA ALA A 110 -4.53 -13.06 -5.62
C ALA A 110 -5.24 -11.71 -5.77
N ALA A 111 -5.77 -11.16 -4.69
CA ALA A 111 -6.36 -9.83 -4.63
C ALA A 111 -5.32 -8.77 -4.30
N ASP A 112 -4.43 -9.06 -3.35
CA ASP A 112 -3.50 -8.13 -2.74
C ASP A 112 -2.05 -8.64 -2.84
N MET A 113 -1.24 -8.25 -3.87
CA MET A 113 -1.70 -7.57 -5.10
C MET A 113 -1.13 -8.26 -6.35
N LYS A 114 -0.74 -9.56 -6.24
CA LYS A 114 -0.10 -10.32 -7.35
C LYS A 114 -0.98 -10.42 -8.60
N GLY A 115 -2.33 -10.48 -8.43
CA GLY A 115 -3.26 -10.43 -9.55
C GLY A 115 -3.14 -9.12 -10.34
N GLY A 116 -3.13 -8.00 -9.63
CA GLY A 116 -2.91 -6.69 -10.22
C GLY A 116 -1.54 -6.56 -10.89
N LEU A 117 -0.48 -7.10 -10.26
CA LEU A 117 0.84 -7.17 -10.90
C LEU A 117 0.83 -8.00 -12.18
N ALA A 118 0.13 -9.13 -12.22
CA ALA A 118 -0.01 -9.92 -13.44
C ALA A 118 -0.68 -9.14 -14.57
N ALA A 119 -1.69 -8.32 -14.25
CA ALA A 119 -2.32 -7.41 -15.22
C ALA A 119 -1.33 -6.33 -15.70
N ALA A 120 -0.45 -5.82 -14.83
CA ALA A 120 0.59 -4.87 -15.22
C ALA A 120 1.63 -5.52 -16.15
N VAL A 121 2.07 -6.75 -15.86
CA VAL A 121 2.96 -7.53 -16.76
C VAL A 121 2.34 -7.68 -18.16
N GLU A 122 1.06 -8.03 -18.22
CA GLU A 122 0.35 -8.19 -19.49
C GLU A 122 0.20 -6.86 -20.24
N ALA A 123 -0.06 -5.76 -19.54
CA ALA A 123 -0.09 -4.43 -20.13
C ALA A 123 1.26 -4.07 -20.80
N ILE A 124 2.38 -4.38 -20.15
CA ILE A 124 3.73 -4.18 -20.70
C ILE A 124 3.95 -5.02 -21.97
N ARG A 125 3.52 -6.29 -21.97
CA ARG A 125 3.55 -7.15 -23.15
C ARG A 125 2.72 -6.58 -24.30
N ALA A 126 1.51 -6.08 -23.98
CA ALA A 126 0.58 -5.54 -24.96
C ALA A 126 1.10 -4.25 -25.62
N VAL A 127 1.65 -3.31 -24.84
CA VAL A 127 2.21 -2.06 -25.43
C VAL A 127 3.45 -2.35 -26.27
N ARG A 128 4.29 -3.33 -25.88
CA ARG A 128 5.43 -3.78 -26.68
C ARG A 128 4.97 -4.40 -27.99
N ALA A 129 4.01 -5.32 -27.95
CA ALA A 129 3.47 -5.98 -29.13
C ALA A 129 2.78 -5.00 -30.11
N ALA A 130 2.14 -3.95 -29.58
CA ALA A 130 1.54 -2.89 -30.37
C ALA A 130 2.56 -1.96 -31.04
N GLY A 131 3.84 -2.00 -30.63
CA GLY A 131 4.86 -1.04 -31.05
C GLY A 131 4.53 0.38 -30.56
N ALA A 132 3.97 0.50 -29.37
CA ALA A 132 3.60 1.78 -28.78
C ALA A 132 4.84 2.59 -28.36
N GLU A 133 4.81 3.90 -28.56
CA GLU A 133 5.85 4.81 -28.10
C GLU A 133 5.66 5.06 -26.58
N VAL A 134 6.38 4.28 -25.77
CA VAL A 134 6.21 4.29 -24.31
C VAL A 134 7.55 4.12 -23.59
N GLY A 135 7.67 4.78 -22.43
CA GLY A 135 8.65 4.48 -21.39
C GLY A 135 7.96 3.79 -20.23
N VAL A 136 8.42 2.61 -19.85
CA VAL A 136 7.85 1.83 -18.77
C VAL A 136 8.94 1.42 -17.79
N LEU A 137 8.65 1.59 -16.50
CA LEU A 137 9.37 0.98 -15.39
C LEU A 137 8.39 0.10 -14.63
N LEU A 138 8.76 -1.15 -14.35
CA LEU A 138 8.06 -1.95 -13.36
C LEU A 138 9.00 -2.15 -12.17
N THR A 139 8.50 -1.98 -10.96
CA THR A 139 9.17 -2.34 -9.71
C THR A 139 8.27 -3.22 -8.87
N ALA A 140 8.84 -4.26 -8.27
CA ALA A 140 8.13 -5.12 -7.35
C ALA A 140 9.03 -5.49 -6.17
N HIS A 141 8.48 -5.47 -4.95
CA HIS A 141 9.28 -5.52 -3.73
C HIS A 141 8.59 -6.31 -2.61
N ASP A 142 9.32 -6.46 -1.50
CA ASP A 142 8.92 -7.07 -0.22
C ASP A 142 8.72 -5.96 0.84
N HIS A 143 8.37 -6.31 2.05
CA HIS A 143 8.23 -5.43 3.22
C HIS A 143 7.06 -4.43 3.15
N HIS A 144 6.00 -4.72 2.39
CA HIS A 144 4.82 -3.88 2.31
C HIS A 144 3.86 -4.14 3.48
N GLU A 145 3.53 -5.40 3.74
CA GLU A 145 2.41 -5.77 4.61
C GLU A 145 2.70 -5.57 6.09
N ALA A 146 1.99 -4.63 6.70
CA ALA A 146 2.05 -4.40 8.15
C ALA A 146 1.25 -5.47 8.92
N PRO A 147 1.66 -5.82 10.15
CA PRO A 147 2.72 -5.20 10.97
C PRO A 147 4.13 -5.76 10.72
N TRP A 148 4.33 -6.68 9.81
CA TRP A 148 5.60 -7.37 9.55
C TRP A 148 6.55 -6.56 8.66
N GLY A 149 5.99 -5.88 7.67
CA GLY A 149 6.69 -4.95 6.79
C GLY A 149 6.73 -3.54 7.36
N ASP A 150 7.74 -2.80 6.96
CA ASP A 150 7.92 -1.40 7.34
C ASP A 150 8.14 -0.47 6.14
N GLY A 151 7.98 -0.99 4.91
CA GLY A 151 8.14 -0.24 3.68
C GLY A 151 9.59 0.14 3.33
N ARG A 152 10.60 -0.45 4.00
CA ARG A 152 12.01 -0.07 3.80
C ARG A 152 12.48 -0.30 2.38
N GLN A 153 12.10 -1.42 1.76
CA GLN A 153 12.56 -1.77 0.43
C GLN A 153 12.02 -0.81 -0.63
N LEU A 154 10.75 -0.43 -0.56
CA LEU A 154 10.19 0.60 -1.41
C LEU A 154 10.93 1.94 -1.25
N ARG A 155 11.13 2.38 0.01
CA ARG A 155 11.84 3.64 0.26
C ARG A 155 13.28 3.63 -0.24
N ALA A 156 13.94 2.48 -0.18
CA ALA A 156 15.26 2.31 -0.77
C ALA A 156 15.21 2.42 -2.29
N LEU A 157 14.29 1.72 -2.96
CA LEU A 157 14.08 1.82 -4.41
C LEU A 157 13.86 3.27 -4.86
N ILE A 158 13.03 4.03 -4.15
CA ILE A 158 12.79 5.45 -4.47
C ILE A 158 14.09 6.26 -4.34
N ARG A 159 14.85 6.08 -3.25
CA ARG A 159 16.14 6.78 -3.05
C ARG A 159 17.20 6.40 -4.09
N GLU A 160 17.19 5.17 -4.56
CA GLU A 160 18.10 4.64 -5.58
C GLU A 160 17.71 5.06 -7.00
N GLY A 161 16.61 5.83 -7.17
CA GLY A 161 16.18 6.36 -8.46
C GLY A 161 15.34 5.39 -9.30
N TYR A 162 14.74 4.37 -8.68
CA TYR A 162 13.74 3.53 -9.35
C TYR A 162 12.38 4.24 -9.29
N VAL A 163 12.28 5.35 -10.02
CA VAL A 163 11.08 6.18 -10.13
C VAL A 163 10.79 6.53 -11.58
N GLY A 164 9.50 6.52 -11.95
CA GLY A 164 8.98 7.05 -13.21
C GLY A 164 8.43 8.46 -13.04
N ASP A 165 7.89 9.05 -14.10
CA ASP A 165 7.24 10.37 -14.07
C ASP A 165 5.82 10.31 -13.51
N GLY A 166 5.25 9.13 -13.38
CA GLY A 166 3.97 8.84 -12.75
C GLY A 166 3.86 7.36 -12.43
N VAL A 167 3.20 7.03 -11.30
CA VAL A 167 3.12 5.66 -10.78
C VAL A 167 1.68 5.16 -10.79
N LEU A 168 1.48 3.94 -11.24
CA LEU A 168 0.24 3.19 -11.15
C LEU A 168 0.44 1.98 -10.24
N LEU A 169 -0.40 1.89 -9.22
CA LEU A 169 -0.36 0.86 -8.19
C LEU A 169 -1.52 -0.11 -8.44
N PRO A 170 -1.24 -1.37 -8.79
CA PRO A 170 -2.26 -2.36 -9.17
C PRO A 170 -2.95 -3.02 -7.96
N GLU A 171 -3.35 -2.20 -6.97
CA GLU A 171 -4.11 -2.60 -5.79
C GLU A 171 -5.60 -2.82 -6.10
N TYR A 172 -6.30 -3.54 -5.23
CA TYR A 172 -7.72 -3.91 -5.36
C TYR A 172 -8.72 -2.75 -5.16
N LEU A 173 -8.44 -1.59 -5.75
CA LEU A 173 -9.34 -0.43 -5.76
C LEU A 173 -9.95 -0.26 -7.15
N ALA A 174 -11.20 -0.67 -7.34
CA ALA A 174 -11.85 -0.72 -8.66
C ALA A 174 -13.00 0.29 -8.85
N ASP A 175 -13.57 0.81 -7.77
CA ASP A 175 -14.81 1.60 -7.79
C ASP A 175 -14.60 3.12 -7.92
N ARG A 176 -13.35 3.57 -7.78
CA ARG A 176 -12.99 5.00 -7.84
C ARG A 176 -11.52 5.19 -8.20
N LEU A 177 -11.18 6.38 -8.69
CA LEU A 177 -9.80 6.84 -8.77
C LEU A 177 -9.44 7.58 -7.48
N GLY A 178 -8.52 7.01 -6.70
CA GLY A 178 -8.04 7.61 -5.45
C GLY A 178 -7.13 8.81 -5.70
N ILE A 179 -7.67 10.04 -5.59
CA ILE A 179 -6.90 11.28 -5.78
C ILE A 179 -6.43 11.91 -4.47
N ALA A 180 -6.85 11.41 -3.34
CA ALA A 180 -6.35 11.85 -2.03
C ALA A 180 -6.25 10.67 -1.07
N GLY A 181 -5.21 10.66 -0.26
CA GLY A 181 -4.98 9.67 0.79
C GLY A 181 -4.57 10.33 2.10
N ARG A 182 -4.98 9.72 3.23
CA ARG A 182 -4.55 10.15 4.56
C ARG A 182 -3.17 9.62 4.86
N GLY A 183 -2.36 10.39 5.60
CA GLY A 183 -1.15 9.90 6.21
C GLY A 183 -1.45 8.95 7.37
N LEU A 184 -0.48 8.13 7.74
CA LEU A 184 -0.60 7.12 8.78
C LEU A 184 0.65 7.08 9.66
N SER A 185 0.43 7.15 10.98
CA SER A 185 1.38 6.66 11.97
C SER A 185 0.79 5.49 12.73
N ILE A 186 1.62 4.50 13.01
CA ILE A 186 1.35 3.42 13.95
C ILE A 186 2.09 3.76 15.22
N PHE A 187 1.39 3.85 16.35
CA PHE A 187 1.97 4.14 17.65
C PHE A 187 1.91 2.91 18.58
N ARG A 188 2.99 2.73 19.34
CA ARG A 188 3.11 1.74 20.41
C ARG A 188 3.48 2.46 21.69
N VAL A 189 2.54 2.57 22.62
CA VAL A 189 2.70 3.24 23.89
C VAL A 189 2.94 2.21 24.98
N ARG A 190 3.96 2.48 25.81
CA ARG A 190 4.24 1.71 27.02
C ARG A 190 4.12 2.63 28.24
N VAL A 191 3.13 2.35 29.08
CA VAL A 191 2.94 3.01 30.36
C VAL A 191 3.59 2.16 31.43
N ARG A 192 4.56 2.69 32.16
CA ARG A 192 5.35 1.94 33.13
C ARG A 192 5.42 2.63 34.48
N ARG A 193 5.61 1.84 35.51
CA ARG A 193 6.03 2.29 36.84
C ARG A 193 7.28 1.55 37.30
N GLU A 194 7.95 2.10 38.27
CA GLU A 194 9.09 1.44 38.94
C GLU A 194 8.61 0.33 39.89
N GLY A 195 9.57 -0.55 40.25
CA GLY A 195 9.39 -1.67 41.15
C GLY A 195 8.81 -2.92 40.51
N GLU A 196 8.61 -3.94 41.35
CA GLU A 196 8.12 -5.24 40.95
C GLU A 196 6.59 -5.33 40.93
N PRO A 197 5.98 -6.30 40.23
CA PRO A 197 4.59 -6.64 40.42
C PRO A 197 4.32 -7.07 41.85
N VAL A 198 3.22 -6.60 42.42
CA VAL A 198 2.85 -6.90 43.81
C VAL A 198 1.40 -7.38 43.88
N HIS A 199 1.10 -8.23 44.86
CA HIS A 199 -0.29 -8.62 45.15
C HIS A 199 -1.10 -7.37 45.52
N GLU A 200 -2.37 -7.25 45.05
CA GLU A 200 -3.18 -6.01 45.23
C GLU A 200 -3.33 -5.56 46.69
N VAL A 201 -3.44 -6.50 47.62
CA VAL A 201 -3.56 -6.18 49.07
C VAL A 201 -2.25 -5.67 49.69
N LEU A 202 -1.11 -5.87 49.02
CA LEU A 202 0.22 -5.41 49.44
C LEU A 202 0.69 -4.17 48.68
N ARG A 203 -0.14 -3.63 47.79
CA ARG A 203 0.20 -2.46 47.02
C ARG A 203 0.49 -1.25 47.91
N PRO A 204 1.66 -0.62 47.82
CA PRO A 204 1.99 0.58 48.59
C PRO A 204 1.03 1.73 48.29
N ALA A 205 0.67 2.51 49.32
CA ALA A 205 -0.10 3.73 49.12
C ALA A 205 0.65 4.71 48.22
N GLY A 206 -0.05 5.32 47.25
CA GLY A 206 0.55 6.28 46.32
C GLY A 206 1.37 5.65 45.17
N GLN A 207 1.46 4.33 45.09
CA GLN A 207 2.10 3.69 43.94
C GLN A 207 1.35 3.99 42.65
N PRO A 208 2.04 4.45 41.56
CA PRO A 208 1.40 4.74 40.30
C PRO A 208 0.60 3.54 39.73
N ASP A 209 -0.55 3.83 39.16
CA ASP A 209 -1.46 2.85 38.58
C ASP A 209 -1.32 2.85 37.04
N VAL A 210 -0.60 1.86 36.52
CA VAL A 210 -0.37 1.76 35.07
C VAL A 210 -1.64 1.40 34.28
N VAL A 211 -2.60 0.70 34.91
CA VAL A 211 -3.90 0.39 34.30
C VAL A 211 -4.75 1.66 34.20
N GLY A 212 -4.88 2.39 35.33
CA GLY A 212 -5.57 3.66 35.33
C GLY A 212 -4.97 4.69 34.40
N ALA A 213 -3.62 4.80 34.34
CA ALA A 213 -2.92 5.67 33.42
C ALA A 213 -3.14 5.24 31.94
N GLY A 214 -3.13 3.94 31.65
CA GLY A 214 -3.46 3.43 30.32
C GLY A 214 -4.90 3.75 29.89
N CYS A 215 -5.86 3.61 30.81
CA CYS A 215 -7.25 4.03 30.58
C CYS A 215 -7.35 5.53 30.27
N GLU A 216 -6.60 6.36 31.01
CA GLU A 216 -6.54 7.81 30.74
C GLU A 216 -5.96 8.15 29.36
N VAL A 217 -4.89 7.45 28.93
CA VAL A 217 -4.37 7.57 27.56
C VAL A 217 -5.47 7.29 26.54
N VAL A 218 -6.19 6.17 26.68
CA VAL A 218 -7.30 5.80 25.78
C VAL A 218 -8.41 6.85 25.79
N ARG A 219 -8.78 7.35 26.96
CA ARG A 219 -9.80 8.40 27.11
C ARG A 219 -9.40 9.67 26.34
N ARG A 220 -8.18 10.15 26.51
CA ARG A 220 -7.66 11.33 25.83
C ARG A 220 -7.52 11.12 24.31
N LEU A 221 -7.11 9.94 23.86
CA LEU A 221 -7.09 9.62 22.44
C LEU A 221 -8.50 9.63 21.82
N LYS A 222 -9.53 9.19 22.54
CA LYS A 222 -10.93 9.30 22.09
C LYS A 222 -11.40 10.75 22.00
N GLU A 223 -11.04 11.57 22.97
CA GLU A 223 -11.33 13.02 22.93
C GLU A 223 -10.64 13.69 21.75
N LEU A 224 -9.35 13.38 21.55
CA LEU A 224 -8.61 13.85 20.38
C LEU A 224 -9.30 13.41 19.09
N ASN A 225 -9.72 12.15 18.97
CA ASN A 225 -10.45 11.66 17.81
C ASN A 225 -11.74 12.46 17.54
N SER A 226 -12.49 12.79 18.59
CA SER A 226 -13.70 13.62 18.47
C SER A 226 -13.39 15.04 17.99
N ALA A 227 -12.32 15.65 18.48
CA ALA A 227 -11.86 16.96 18.03
C ALA A 227 -11.38 16.94 16.57
N LEU A 228 -10.64 15.91 16.16
CA LEU A 228 -10.18 15.73 14.79
C LEU A 228 -11.33 15.56 13.79
N ALA A 229 -12.41 14.91 14.19
CA ALA A 229 -13.60 14.70 13.36
C ALA A 229 -14.36 16.00 13.00
N LEU A 230 -14.12 17.09 13.73
CA LEU A 230 -14.71 18.40 13.44
C LEU A 230 -14.11 19.07 12.19
N LYS A 231 -12.85 18.73 11.85
CA LYS A 231 -12.18 19.22 10.66
C LYS A 231 -12.34 18.22 9.52
N ARG A 232 -12.94 18.63 8.42
CA ARG A 232 -13.21 17.79 7.27
C ARG A 232 -12.52 18.30 6.02
N HIS A 233 -11.76 17.40 5.39
CA HIS A 233 -11.22 17.64 4.03
C HIS A 233 -12.26 17.21 2.99
N PRO A 234 -12.46 17.97 1.87
CA PRO A 234 -13.49 17.67 0.88
C PRO A 234 -13.41 16.23 0.31
N VAL A 235 -12.21 15.73 0.05
CA VAL A 235 -11.98 14.42 -0.52
C VAL A 235 -11.53 13.39 0.53
N ALA A 236 -10.53 13.74 1.36
CA ALA A 236 -9.91 12.80 2.29
C ALA A 236 -10.72 12.54 3.59
N GLY A 237 -11.86 13.20 3.76
CA GLY A 237 -12.72 13.00 4.93
C GLY A 237 -12.15 13.64 6.20
N THR A 238 -11.97 12.88 7.29
CA THR A 238 -11.50 13.36 8.58
C THR A 238 -10.20 12.68 9.01
N ALA A 239 -9.38 13.41 9.76
CA ALA A 239 -8.29 12.83 10.51
C ALA A 239 -8.84 11.96 11.66
N SER A 240 -8.03 11.03 12.18
CA SER A 240 -8.50 10.11 13.21
C SER A 240 -7.38 9.57 14.09
N THR A 241 -7.76 9.11 15.30
CA THR A 241 -6.98 8.18 16.10
C THR A 241 -7.80 6.92 16.33
N PHE A 242 -7.12 5.77 16.41
CA PHE A 242 -7.76 4.49 16.72
C PHE A 242 -6.86 3.71 17.66
N VAL A 243 -7.45 3.08 18.66
CA VAL A 243 -6.76 2.16 19.57
C VAL A 243 -7.25 0.76 19.26
N GLY A 244 -6.33 -0.09 18.80
CA GLY A 244 -6.60 -1.46 18.39
C GLY A 244 -6.23 -2.49 19.45
N MET A 245 -5.23 -2.18 20.31
CA MET A 245 -4.74 -3.09 21.34
C MET A 245 -4.58 -2.37 22.68
N PHE A 246 -4.99 -3.05 23.75
CA PHE A 246 -4.75 -2.66 25.13
C PHE A 246 -4.46 -3.91 25.95
N HIS A 247 -3.33 -3.94 26.61
CA HIS A 247 -2.93 -5.08 27.44
C HIS A 247 -2.25 -4.60 28.71
N ALA A 248 -2.67 -5.13 29.87
CA ALA A 248 -2.06 -4.85 31.16
C ALA A 248 -2.30 -6.01 32.13
N GLY A 249 -1.22 -6.43 32.81
CA GLY A 249 -1.26 -7.49 33.84
C GLY A 249 -1.35 -8.91 33.28
N GLU A 250 -0.95 -9.87 34.11
CA GLU A 250 -0.96 -11.31 33.79
C GLU A 250 -1.90 -12.08 34.74
N ILE A 251 -2.14 -11.57 35.92
CA ILE A 251 -2.93 -12.20 36.95
C ILE A 251 -3.89 -11.16 37.57
N PHE A 252 -5.16 -11.53 37.79
CA PHE A 252 -6.24 -10.63 38.23
C PHE A 252 -5.99 -9.91 39.58
N ASN A 253 -5.20 -10.49 40.48
CA ASN A 253 -4.91 -9.96 41.83
C ASN A 253 -3.46 -9.43 41.96
N GLN A 254 -2.82 -9.09 40.84
CA GLN A 254 -1.48 -8.51 40.82
C GLN A 254 -1.53 -7.07 40.27
N SER A 255 -0.91 -6.13 40.98
CA SER A 255 -0.68 -4.78 40.45
C SER A 255 0.43 -4.81 39.39
N PRO A 256 0.12 -4.58 38.13
CA PRO A 256 1.11 -4.69 37.06
C PRO A 256 2.11 -3.54 37.06
N THR A 257 3.22 -3.72 36.39
CA THR A 257 4.28 -2.70 36.19
C THR A 257 4.22 -2.06 34.81
N GLU A 258 3.47 -2.65 33.87
CA GLU A 258 3.38 -2.15 32.48
C GLU A 258 1.94 -2.28 31.95
N CYS A 259 1.55 -1.28 31.13
CA CYS A 259 0.41 -1.34 30.24
C CYS A 259 0.86 -0.98 28.83
N ARG A 260 0.45 -1.75 27.83
CA ARG A 260 0.76 -1.57 26.40
C ARG A 260 -0.50 -1.17 25.65
N ILE A 261 -0.35 -0.16 24.78
CA ILE A 261 -1.43 0.36 23.95
C ILE A 261 -0.90 0.53 22.55
N GLU A 262 -1.58 -0.06 21.56
CA GLU A 262 -1.20 0.11 20.14
C GLU A 262 -2.38 0.65 19.35
N GLY A 263 -2.05 1.49 18.35
CA GLY A 263 -3.08 2.10 17.54
C GLY A 263 -2.52 2.89 16.37
N THR A 264 -3.40 3.65 15.73
CA THR A 264 -3.07 4.45 14.55
C THR A 264 -3.50 5.90 14.72
N ARG A 265 -2.73 6.80 14.10
CA ARG A 265 -3.05 8.23 13.91
C ARG A 265 -3.00 8.55 12.43
N ARG A 266 -4.15 8.99 11.87
CA ARG A 266 -4.26 9.42 10.47
C ARG A 266 -4.45 10.92 10.39
N TRP A 267 -3.78 11.58 9.45
CA TRP A 267 -3.89 13.03 9.17
C TRP A 267 -4.27 13.29 7.73
N LEU A 268 -4.72 14.51 7.48
CA LEU A 268 -5.26 14.96 6.20
C LEU A 268 -4.18 15.56 5.30
N PRO A 269 -4.39 15.60 3.97
CA PRO A 269 -3.58 16.41 3.07
C PRO A 269 -3.47 17.86 3.58
N GLY A 270 -2.27 18.43 3.47
CA GLY A 270 -1.94 19.75 4.02
C GLY A 270 -1.65 19.78 5.51
N GLU A 271 -1.79 18.66 6.24
CA GLU A 271 -1.30 18.50 7.61
C GLU A 271 0.07 17.84 7.61
N SER A 272 0.89 18.16 8.61
CA SER A 272 2.22 17.57 8.78
C SER A 272 2.14 16.30 9.63
N GLY A 273 2.76 15.21 9.18
CA GLY A 273 2.93 14.00 9.97
C GLY A 273 3.73 14.25 11.25
N GLU A 274 4.71 15.19 11.23
CA GLU A 274 5.43 15.60 12.44
C GLU A 274 4.50 16.29 13.44
N ALA A 275 3.65 17.21 13.00
CA ALA A 275 2.67 17.86 13.89
C ALA A 275 1.72 16.84 14.52
N ALA A 276 1.32 15.80 13.78
CA ALA A 276 0.50 14.72 14.31
C ALA A 276 1.23 13.90 15.39
N ARG A 277 2.54 13.65 15.21
CA ARG A 277 3.40 12.99 16.20
C ARG A 277 3.60 13.85 17.46
N GLU A 278 3.89 15.13 17.27
CA GLU A 278 4.04 16.07 18.39
C GLU A 278 2.75 16.18 19.25
N GLN A 279 1.61 16.23 18.60
CA GLN A 279 0.31 16.21 19.30
C GLN A 279 0.14 14.96 20.17
N LEU A 280 0.55 13.79 19.64
CA LEU A 280 0.52 12.53 20.39
C LEU A 280 1.49 12.58 21.58
N ARG A 281 2.74 13.03 21.37
CA ARG A 281 3.75 13.14 22.42
C ARG A 281 3.31 14.10 23.54
N ALA A 282 2.75 15.23 23.18
CA ALA A 282 2.25 16.21 24.15
C ALA A 282 1.15 15.60 25.04
N LEU A 283 0.16 14.93 24.43
CA LEU A 283 -0.91 14.24 25.15
C LEU A 283 -0.36 13.20 26.12
N LEU A 284 0.57 12.36 25.67
CA LEU A 284 1.17 11.31 26.51
C LEU A 284 2.00 11.89 27.65
N GLY A 285 2.74 12.98 27.38
CA GLY A 285 3.50 13.69 28.40
C GLY A 285 2.64 14.33 29.50
N GLU A 286 1.44 14.79 29.16
CA GLU A 286 0.47 15.27 30.15
C GLU A 286 -0.02 14.14 31.04
N VAL A 287 -0.43 13.01 30.46
CA VAL A 287 -0.88 11.84 31.22
C VAL A 287 0.23 11.32 32.15
N ALA A 288 1.46 11.24 31.65
CA ALA A 288 2.61 10.81 32.46
C ALA A 288 2.79 11.67 33.72
N ARG A 289 2.71 13.00 33.57
CA ARG A 289 2.83 13.95 34.70
C ARG A 289 1.67 13.83 35.72
N GLU A 290 0.44 13.67 35.22
CA GLU A 290 -0.74 13.60 36.05
C GLU A 290 -0.83 12.29 36.84
N THR A 291 -0.36 11.18 36.26
CA THR A 291 -0.46 9.85 36.84
C THR A 291 0.80 9.40 37.60
N GLY A 292 1.91 10.16 37.47
CA GLY A 292 3.20 9.78 38.03
C GLY A 292 3.81 8.54 37.40
N THR A 293 3.38 8.18 36.16
CA THR A 293 3.90 7.04 35.39
C THR A 293 4.94 7.49 34.40
N GLN A 294 5.75 6.54 33.93
CA GLN A 294 6.64 6.75 32.77
C GLN A 294 5.90 6.29 31.51
N ILE A 295 5.84 7.15 30.50
CA ILE A 295 5.18 6.82 29.24
C ILE A 295 6.16 7.01 28.08
N ASP A 296 6.47 5.90 27.40
CA ASP A 296 7.25 5.89 26.16
C ASP A 296 6.32 5.62 24.98
N CYS A 297 6.65 6.19 23.83
CA CYS A 297 5.90 5.98 22.60
C CYS A 297 6.83 5.80 21.41
N GLU A 298 6.78 4.62 20.82
CA GLU A 298 7.38 4.36 19.52
C GLU A 298 6.36 4.72 18.42
N VAL A 299 6.80 5.45 17.40
CA VAL A 299 5.94 5.86 16.29
C VAL A 299 6.64 5.53 14.98
N SER A 300 6.02 4.69 14.16
CA SER A 300 6.41 4.47 12.78
C SER A 300 5.44 5.19 11.83
N THR A 301 5.96 5.69 10.69
CA THR A 301 5.16 6.41 9.69
C THR A 301 5.31 5.70 8.35
N PRO A 302 4.40 4.77 8.01
CA PRO A 302 4.46 4.02 6.75
C PRO A 302 4.27 4.90 5.51
N GLY A 303 3.54 6.03 5.60
CA GLY A 303 3.36 6.95 4.50
C GLY A 303 2.66 8.25 4.91
N ASP A 304 2.89 9.31 4.14
CA ASP A 304 2.33 10.63 4.39
C ASP A 304 1.01 10.84 3.63
N ALA A 305 0.27 11.89 3.98
CA ALA A 305 -0.94 12.28 3.28
C ALA A 305 -0.59 12.91 1.92
N PHE A 306 -1.49 12.75 0.95
CA PHE A 306 -1.34 13.34 -0.36
C PHE A 306 -2.69 13.78 -0.94
N GLU A 307 -2.63 14.69 -1.89
CA GLU A 307 -3.74 15.05 -2.78
C GLU A 307 -3.20 15.34 -4.17
N LEU A 308 -3.83 14.74 -5.18
CA LEU A 308 -3.49 14.92 -6.59
C LEU A 308 -4.46 15.89 -7.24
N ASP A 309 -3.96 16.71 -8.14
CA ASP A 309 -4.81 17.45 -9.07
C ASP A 309 -5.51 16.46 -10.02
N PRO A 310 -6.85 16.33 -9.98
CA PRO A 310 -7.58 15.42 -10.87
C PRO A 310 -7.41 15.78 -12.37
N THR A 311 -6.96 17.00 -12.67
CA THR A 311 -6.66 17.45 -14.04
C THR A 311 -5.19 17.26 -14.43
N GLY A 312 -4.37 16.72 -13.54
CA GLY A 312 -2.97 16.40 -13.80
C GLY A 312 -2.79 15.36 -14.90
N SER A 313 -1.58 15.24 -15.45
CA SER A 313 -1.30 14.36 -16.60
C SER A 313 -1.65 12.90 -16.34
N LEU A 314 -1.28 12.35 -15.19
CA LEU A 314 -1.53 10.94 -14.87
C LEU A 314 -3.01 10.64 -14.60
N PRO A 315 -3.74 11.36 -13.73
CA PRO A 315 -5.17 11.17 -13.56
C PRO A 315 -5.97 11.30 -14.86
N ARG A 316 -5.67 12.30 -15.70
CA ARG A 316 -6.34 12.47 -17.01
C ARG A 316 -6.03 11.34 -17.98
N ALA A 317 -4.77 10.90 -18.07
CA ALA A 317 -4.38 9.77 -18.92
C ALA A 317 -5.11 8.50 -18.49
N PHE A 318 -5.16 8.23 -17.17
CA PHE A 318 -5.89 7.11 -16.60
C PHE A 318 -7.39 7.16 -16.90
N GLN A 319 -8.06 8.30 -16.67
CA GLN A 319 -9.51 8.44 -16.93
C GLN A 319 -9.85 8.25 -18.42
N ARG A 320 -9.04 8.82 -19.32
CA ARG A 320 -9.19 8.59 -20.78
C ARG A 320 -9.05 7.10 -21.12
N ALA A 321 -8.06 6.43 -20.57
CA ALA A 321 -7.82 5.01 -20.76
C ALA A 321 -8.97 4.16 -20.22
N HIS A 322 -9.45 4.46 -19.01
CA HIS A 322 -10.57 3.77 -18.39
C HIS A 322 -11.86 3.93 -19.22
N ARG A 323 -12.16 5.15 -19.66
CA ARG A 323 -13.33 5.38 -20.55
C ARG A 323 -13.19 4.61 -21.86
N ALA A 324 -12.01 4.54 -22.45
CA ALA A 324 -11.78 3.83 -23.71
C ALA A 324 -11.90 2.30 -23.55
N ALA A 325 -11.41 1.74 -22.44
CA ALA A 325 -11.44 0.29 -22.20
C ALA A 325 -12.76 -0.21 -21.63
N VAL A 326 -13.47 0.60 -20.81
CA VAL A 326 -14.60 0.19 -19.98
C VAL A 326 -15.89 0.94 -20.30
N GLY A 327 -15.81 2.09 -20.97
CA GLY A 327 -16.94 2.88 -21.42
C GLY A 327 -17.31 4.08 -20.53
N TYR A 328 -16.68 4.23 -19.34
CA TYR A 328 -16.94 5.35 -18.43
C TYR A 328 -15.68 5.78 -17.68
N GLU A 329 -15.71 6.98 -17.11
CA GLU A 329 -14.68 7.46 -16.16
C GLU A 329 -15.07 7.06 -14.74
N LEU A 330 -14.06 6.74 -13.92
CA LEU A 330 -14.28 6.46 -12.50
C LEU A 330 -14.59 7.76 -11.73
N PRO A 331 -15.47 7.71 -10.72
CA PRO A 331 -15.58 8.83 -9.78
C PRO A 331 -14.25 9.04 -9.05
N THR A 332 -13.85 10.28 -8.87
CA THR A 332 -12.69 10.61 -8.03
C THR A 332 -13.06 10.59 -6.56
N GLY A 333 -12.12 10.22 -5.69
CA GLY A 333 -12.43 10.14 -4.27
C GLY A 333 -11.24 9.84 -3.37
N LEU A 334 -11.56 9.57 -2.11
CA LEU A 334 -10.59 9.12 -1.12
C LEU A 334 -10.09 7.72 -1.45
N LYS A 335 -8.77 7.54 -1.40
CA LYS A 335 -8.14 6.22 -1.26
C LYS A 335 -8.31 5.76 0.21
N PRO A 336 -9.05 4.68 0.47
CA PRO A 336 -9.44 4.33 1.85
C PRO A 336 -8.29 3.78 2.70
N PHE A 337 -7.32 3.11 2.08
CA PHE A 337 -6.14 2.53 2.72
C PHE A 337 -4.87 3.31 2.38
N LEU A 338 -3.79 3.00 3.07
CA LEU A 338 -2.46 3.48 2.74
C LEU A 338 -1.79 2.43 1.86
N ASP A 339 -1.13 2.86 0.81
CA ASP A 339 -0.28 2.04 -0.05
C ASP A 339 1.01 2.78 -0.42
N ASP A 340 1.78 2.20 -1.30
CA ASP A 340 3.06 2.71 -1.77
C ASP A 340 2.99 4.11 -2.39
N GLY A 341 1.84 4.48 -2.96
CA GLY A 341 1.62 5.79 -3.57
C GLY A 341 1.83 6.96 -2.63
N ASN A 342 1.56 6.74 -1.34
CA ASN A 342 1.83 7.73 -0.31
C ASN A 342 3.34 8.06 -0.21
N ASN A 343 4.20 7.04 -0.39
CA ASN A 343 5.66 7.20 -0.35
C ASN A 343 6.20 7.84 -1.64
N PHE A 344 5.70 7.47 -2.82
CA PHE A 344 6.11 8.11 -4.08
C PHE A 344 5.81 9.61 -4.06
N TYR A 345 4.63 9.98 -3.58
CA TYR A 345 4.26 11.39 -3.46
C TYR A 345 5.12 12.13 -2.45
N SER A 346 5.27 11.60 -1.23
CA SER A 346 5.96 12.30 -0.14
C SER A 346 7.48 12.34 -0.29
N LEU A 347 8.11 11.30 -0.85
CA LEU A 347 9.55 11.18 -0.95
C LEU A 347 10.12 11.69 -2.28
N ALA A 348 9.37 11.57 -3.36
CA ALA A 348 9.83 11.92 -4.70
C ALA A 348 9.00 13.01 -5.40
N GLY A 349 7.86 13.41 -4.83
CA GLY A 349 6.95 14.36 -5.49
C GLY A 349 6.29 13.79 -6.75
N ILE A 350 6.30 12.47 -6.92
CA ILE A 350 5.78 11.80 -8.10
C ILE A 350 4.28 11.48 -7.91
N PRO A 351 3.41 11.85 -8.87
CA PRO A 351 2.00 11.50 -8.80
C PRO A 351 1.82 9.98 -8.88
N ALA A 352 1.02 9.43 -7.97
CA ALA A 352 0.72 8.01 -7.93
C ALA A 352 -0.80 7.79 -7.86
N VAL A 353 -1.33 6.96 -8.74
CA VAL A 353 -2.74 6.57 -8.74
C VAL A 353 -2.87 5.09 -8.41
N THR A 354 -3.86 4.78 -7.59
CA THR A 354 -4.18 3.42 -7.16
C THR A 354 -5.43 2.95 -7.89
N HIS A 355 -5.33 1.83 -8.57
CA HIS A 355 -6.45 1.16 -9.23
C HIS A 355 -6.08 -0.28 -9.55
N GLY A 356 -7.04 -1.20 -9.48
CA GLY A 356 -6.82 -2.58 -9.85
C GLY A 356 -8.12 -3.37 -10.03
N PRO A 357 -8.07 -4.69 -9.88
CA PRO A 357 -9.24 -5.54 -10.05
C PRO A 357 -10.26 -5.38 -8.91
N ASP A 358 -11.54 -5.57 -9.21
CA ASP A 358 -12.58 -5.76 -8.18
C ASP A 358 -12.41 -7.15 -7.55
N ALA A 359 -11.43 -7.27 -6.69
CA ALA A 359 -11.09 -8.47 -5.95
C ALA A 359 -11.71 -8.48 -4.56
N LYS A 360 -11.76 -9.64 -3.93
CA LYS A 360 -12.39 -9.83 -2.61
C LYS A 360 -11.50 -10.65 -1.69
N GLY A 361 -11.68 -10.44 -0.39
CA GLY A 361 -11.10 -11.26 0.65
C GLY A 361 -9.61 -11.00 0.90
N ALA A 362 -9.07 -9.85 0.48
CA ALA A 362 -7.72 -9.44 0.90
C ALA A 362 -7.54 -9.61 2.41
N HIS A 363 -6.38 -10.10 2.84
CA HIS A 363 -6.07 -10.43 4.23
C HIS A 363 -6.97 -11.50 4.87
N THR A 364 -7.54 -12.41 4.07
CA THR A 364 -8.32 -13.56 4.56
C THR A 364 -8.00 -14.84 3.79
N LEU A 365 -8.48 -15.99 4.29
CA LEU A 365 -8.38 -17.28 3.58
C LEU A 365 -9.40 -17.45 2.44
N GLU A 366 -10.19 -16.42 2.15
CA GLU A 366 -11.16 -16.38 1.04
C GLU A 366 -10.72 -15.47 -0.10
N GLU A 367 -9.44 -15.12 -0.12
CA GLU A 367 -8.86 -14.19 -1.08
C GLU A 367 -9.01 -14.69 -2.51
N ARG A 368 -9.60 -13.85 -3.38
CA ARG A 368 -9.89 -14.21 -4.77
C ARG A 368 -10.03 -13.00 -5.68
N VAL A 369 -9.71 -13.22 -6.95
CA VAL A 369 -9.88 -12.22 -8.02
C VAL A 369 -10.56 -12.83 -9.24
N PRO A 370 -11.57 -12.16 -9.86
CA PRO A 370 -12.12 -12.61 -11.14
C PRO A 370 -11.07 -12.50 -12.25
N ILE A 371 -10.93 -13.52 -13.08
CA ILE A 371 -9.97 -13.51 -14.20
C ILE A 371 -10.32 -12.40 -15.20
N SER A 372 -11.62 -12.20 -15.46
CA SER A 372 -12.11 -11.11 -16.32
C SER A 372 -11.70 -9.72 -15.85
N GLU A 373 -11.57 -9.51 -14.52
CA GLU A 373 -11.07 -8.26 -13.96
C GLU A 373 -9.59 -8.04 -14.25
N LEU A 374 -8.77 -9.11 -14.21
CA LEU A 374 -7.35 -9.03 -14.58
C LEU A 374 -7.18 -8.58 -16.03
N VAL A 375 -8.00 -9.11 -16.94
CA VAL A 375 -8.02 -8.72 -18.36
C VAL A 375 -8.48 -7.26 -18.53
N ARG A 376 -9.56 -6.87 -17.84
CA ARG A 376 -10.05 -5.48 -17.86
C ARG A 376 -8.96 -4.51 -17.42
N VAL A 377 -8.32 -4.82 -16.31
CA VAL A 377 -7.27 -3.99 -15.71
C VAL A 377 -6.04 -3.90 -16.62
N ALA A 378 -5.60 -5.02 -17.22
CA ALA A 378 -4.50 -5.03 -18.19
C ALA A 378 -4.75 -4.10 -19.38
N LYS A 379 -5.99 -4.09 -19.90
CA LYS A 379 -6.41 -3.18 -20.98
C LYS A 379 -6.34 -1.71 -20.55
N VAL A 380 -6.88 -1.38 -19.37
CA VAL A 380 -6.79 -0.01 -18.82
C VAL A 380 -5.34 0.43 -18.65
N TYR A 381 -4.48 -0.45 -18.13
CA TYR A 381 -3.07 -0.14 -17.91
C TYR A 381 -2.29 0.08 -19.21
N ALA A 382 -2.52 -0.76 -20.22
CA ALA A 382 -1.89 -0.59 -21.53
C ALA A 382 -2.28 0.76 -22.16
N LEU A 383 -3.56 1.12 -22.14
CA LEU A 383 -4.01 2.41 -22.65
C LEU A 383 -3.54 3.59 -21.79
N THR A 384 -3.44 3.41 -20.46
CA THR A 384 -2.88 4.45 -19.59
C THR A 384 -1.40 4.71 -19.92
N ALA A 385 -0.62 3.66 -20.14
CA ALA A 385 0.78 3.79 -20.55
C ALA A 385 0.92 4.57 -21.85
N ILE A 386 0.15 4.23 -22.87
CA ILE A 386 0.14 4.95 -24.16
C ILE A 386 -0.25 6.41 -23.96
N ALA A 387 -1.35 6.68 -23.25
CA ALA A 387 -1.87 8.02 -23.07
C ALA A 387 -0.99 8.93 -22.19
N PHE A 388 -0.27 8.36 -21.22
CA PHE A 388 0.59 9.11 -20.29
C PHE A 388 1.98 9.39 -20.89
N CYS A 389 2.52 8.44 -21.67
CA CYS A 389 3.85 8.57 -22.28
C CYS A 389 3.85 9.41 -23.55
N ALA A 390 2.68 9.67 -24.14
CA ALA A 390 2.54 10.58 -25.27
C ALA A 390 3.01 12.01 -24.94
N PRO A 391 3.50 12.77 -25.93
CA PRO A 391 3.96 14.16 -25.78
C PRO A 391 2.98 15.11 -25.11
#